data_a2cdc88738e389a418c5d58ffc264e9a
#
_entry.id   a2cdc88738e389a418c5d58ffc264e9a
#
_cell.length_a   1.000
_cell.length_b   1.000
_cell.length_c   1.000
_cell.angle_alpha   90.00
_cell.angle_beta   90.00
_cell.angle_gamma   90.00
#
_symmetry.space_group_name_H-M   'P 1'
#
loop_
_entity.id
_entity.type
_entity.pdbx_description
1 polymer ?
#
loop_
_entity_poly.entity_id
_entity_poly.type
_entity_poly.pdbx_seq_one_letter_code
_entity_poly.pdbx_strand_id
1 'polypeptide(L)'
;DIVLFVNGIPLCVIECKRPDIKDSLKQAISQHLRNQKEDGIRSLYVYSALLLATNVSEVSYGTTATPEKFWSKWTEQFADKNAEELYRYKLAEKVNEKRINNKMFAERYNYVRADIEKKYKAPLTPSVQDAYIYNLCRPERLLGLMYGFTLYDDGIKKVARYQQFFAVEKVMER
;
A
#
# COMPACT_ATOMS: atom_id res chain seq x y z
N ASP A 1 7.22 8.09 4.65
CA ASP A 1 7.13 7.27 3.44
C ASP A 1 7.74 5.90 3.70
N ILE A 2 7.26 4.88 3.02
CA ILE A 2 7.64 3.48 3.25
C ILE A 2 8.05 2.86 1.92
N VAL A 3 9.12 2.07 1.92
CA VAL A 3 9.51 1.26 0.77
C VAL A 3 9.58 -0.20 1.18
N LEU A 4 8.90 -1.06 0.42
CA LEU A 4 8.93 -2.49 0.63
C LEU A 4 9.98 -3.11 -0.28
N PHE A 5 10.97 -3.73 0.34
CA PHE A 5 12.06 -4.42 -0.35
C PHE A 5 11.87 -5.94 -0.27
N VAL A 6 12.14 -6.61 -1.38
CA VAL A 6 12.30 -8.07 -1.43
C VAL A 6 13.66 -8.37 -2.04
N ASN A 7 14.52 -9.04 -1.30
CA ASN A 7 15.90 -9.34 -1.72
C ASN A 7 16.68 -8.10 -2.22
N GLY A 8 16.48 -6.96 -1.56
CA GLY A 8 17.13 -5.70 -1.92
C GLY A 8 16.50 -4.94 -3.08
N ILE A 9 15.44 -5.46 -3.71
CA ILE A 9 14.72 -4.83 -4.80
C ILE A 9 13.52 -4.06 -4.24
N PRO A 10 13.36 -2.75 -4.51
CA PRO A 10 12.21 -1.97 -4.07
C PRO A 10 10.98 -2.33 -4.91
N LEU A 11 10.06 -3.10 -4.35
CA LEU A 11 8.87 -3.55 -5.07
C LEU A 11 7.67 -2.62 -4.94
N CYS A 12 7.52 -1.96 -3.80
CA CYS A 12 6.43 -1.03 -3.56
C CYS A 12 6.95 0.23 -2.86
N VAL A 13 6.48 1.38 -3.33
CA VAL A 13 6.75 2.69 -2.69
C VAL A 13 5.43 3.27 -2.22
N ILE A 14 5.36 3.64 -0.94
CA ILE A 14 4.16 4.19 -0.29
C ILE A 14 4.47 5.61 0.16
N GLU A 15 3.80 6.58 -0.44
CA GLU A 15 3.86 7.99 -0.06
C GLU A 15 2.72 8.29 0.92
N CYS A 16 3.08 8.71 2.13
CA CYS A 16 2.14 8.98 3.22
C CYS A 16 2.01 10.49 3.44
N LYS A 17 0.80 11.01 3.45
CA LYS A 17 0.49 12.40 3.75
C LYS A 17 -0.40 12.51 4.99
N ARG A 18 -0.30 13.63 5.68
CA ARG A 18 -1.18 13.96 6.80
C ARG A 18 -2.61 14.19 6.27
N PRO A 19 -3.64 13.69 6.96
CA PRO A 19 -5.04 13.82 6.50
C PRO A 19 -5.60 15.25 6.58
N ASP A 20 -5.00 16.11 7.40
CA ASP A 20 -5.38 17.51 7.58
C ASP A 20 -4.85 18.45 6.49
N ILE A 21 -4.01 17.96 5.59
CA ILE A 21 -3.49 18.73 4.46
C ILE A 21 -4.53 18.72 3.33
N LYS A 22 -4.86 19.90 2.80
CA LYS A 22 -5.72 20.03 1.62
C LYS A 22 -5.14 19.26 0.43
N ASP A 23 -6.01 18.50 -0.26
CA ASP A 23 -5.63 17.70 -1.45
C ASP A 23 -4.46 16.74 -1.20
N SER A 24 -4.32 16.22 0.02
CA SER A 24 -3.17 15.42 0.45
C SER A 24 -2.91 14.22 -0.45
N LEU A 25 -3.95 13.55 -0.95
CA LEU A 25 -3.81 12.42 -1.86
C LEU A 25 -3.20 12.83 -3.22
N LYS A 26 -3.66 13.95 -3.79
CA LYS A 26 -3.09 14.50 -5.03
C LYS A 26 -1.64 14.92 -4.84
N GLN A 27 -1.30 15.49 -3.69
CA GLN A 27 0.07 15.84 -3.35
C GLN A 27 0.96 14.59 -3.27
N ALA A 28 0.47 13.49 -2.70
CA ALA A 28 1.20 12.22 -2.66
C ALA A 28 1.44 11.66 -4.08
N ILE A 29 0.43 11.66 -4.94
CA ILE A 29 0.56 11.25 -6.35
C ILE A 29 1.55 12.15 -7.10
N SER A 30 1.42 13.47 -6.94
CA SER A 30 2.33 14.44 -7.56
C SER A 30 3.78 14.23 -7.12
N GLN A 31 4.00 13.88 -5.85
CA GLN A 31 5.33 13.56 -5.34
C GLN A 31 5.90 12.29 -5.96
N HIS A 32 5.10 11.22 -6.11
CA HIS A 32 5.52 10.04 -6.86
C HIS A 32 5.95 10.39 -8.28
N LEU A 33 5.15 11.19 -8.99
CA LEU A 33 5.44 11.57 -10.37
C LEU A 33 6.71 12.43 -10.48
N ARG A 34 6.92 13.36 -9.54
CA ARG A 34 8.15 14.17 -9.47
C ARG A 34 9.38 13.31 -9.19
N ASN A 35 9.29 12.41 -8.20
CA ASN A 35 10.42 11.58 -7.79
C ASN A 35 10.89 10.58 -8.86
N GLN A 36 10.09 10.32 -9.87
CA GLN A 36 10.43 9.47 -11.02
C GLN A 36 11.21 10.19 -12.12
N LYS A 37 11.31 11.54 -12.06
CA LYS A 37 12.07 12.33 -13.02
C LYS A 37 13.58 12.19 -12.81
N GLU A 38 14.36 12.66 -13.77
CA GLU A 38 15.82 12.56 -13.74
C GLU A 38 16.47 13.32 -12.56
N ASP A 39 15.86 14.45 -12.19
CA ASP A 39 16.26 15.27 -11.03
C ASP A 39 15.72 14.74 -9.68
N GLY A 40 15.00 13.62 -9.69
CA GLY A 40 14.45 12.98 -8.50
C GLY A 40 15.25 11.75 -8.02
N ILE A 41 14.54 10.75 -7.52
CA ILE A 41 15.11 9.47 -7.08
C ILE A 41 14.71 8.33 -8.01
N ARG A 42 14.85 8.56 -9.31
CA ARG A 42 14.39 7.68 -10.39
C ARG A 42 14.82 6.22 -10.21
N SER A 43 16.03 5.97 -9.73
CA SER A 43 16.56 4.63 -9.50
C SER A 43 15.70 3.78 -8.56
N LEU A 44 15.07 4.38 -7.55
CA LEU A 44 14.14 3.70 -6.64
C LEU A 44 12.89 3.18 -7.38
N TYR A 45 12.44 3.91 -8.41
CA TYR A 45 11.20 3.61 -9.12
C TYR A 45 11.36 2.65 -10.30
N VAL A 46 12.57 2.43 -10.79
CA VAL A 46 12.84 1.56 -11.95
C VAL A 46 12.26 0.15 -11.74
N TYR A 47 12.48 -0.40 -10.54
CA TYR A 47 12.02 -1.75 -10.20
C TYR A 47 10.68 -1.79 -9.48
N SER A 48 10.14 -0.64 -9.06
CA SER A 48 8.89 -0.59 -8.32
C SER A 48 7.72 -1.06 -9.20
N ALA A 49 7.01 -2.06 -8.71
CA ALA A 49 5.85 -2.62 -9.39
C ALA A 49 4.57 -1.91 -8.98
N LEU A 50 4.48 -1.48 -7.73
CA LEU A 50 3.31 -0.86 -7.14
C LEU A 50 3.68 0.45 -6.45
N LEU A 51 2.87 1.47 -6.65
CA LEU A 51 2.96 2.75 -5.97
C LEU A 51 1.66 3.03 -5.23
N LEU A 52 1.75 3.40 -3.97
CA LEU A 52 0.60 3.80 -3.15
C LEU A 52 0.74 5.26 -2.73
N ALA A 53 -0.29 6.04 -2.98
CA ALA A 53 -0.48 7.38 -2.44
C ALA A 53 -1.55 7.31 -1.35
N THR A 54 -1.25 7.76 -0.15
CA THR A 54 -2.15 7.56 0.99
C THR A 54 -2.14 8.72 1.99
N ASN A 55 -3.31 8.91 2.60
CA ASN A 55 -3.50 9.47 3.92
C ASN A 55 -4.29 8.44 4.76
N VAL A 56 -4.62 8.72 6.01
CA VAL A 56 -5.34 7.77 6.88
C VAL A 56 -6.69 7.33 6.30
N SER A 57 -7.37 8.23 5.56
CA SER A 57 -8.76 8.07 5.11
C SER A 57 -8.90 7.68 3.64
N GLU A 58 -7.86 7.90 2.84
CA GLU A 58 -7.89 7.69 1.39
C GLU A 58 -6.61 7.05 0.90
N VAL A 59 -6.73 6.17 -0.07
CA VAL A 59 -5.61 5.54 -0.76
C VAL A 59 -5.92 5.42 -2.25
N SER A 60 -4.90 5.67 -3.07
CA SER A 60 -4.90 5.33 -4.49
C SER A 60 -3.62 4.58 -4.84
N TYR A 61 -3.71 3.74 -5.85
CA TYR A 61 -2.56 3.00 -6.34
C TYR A 61 -2.35 3.19 -7.85
N GLY A 62 -1.14 3.01 -8.23
CA GLY A 62 -0.69 3.02 -9.63
C GLY A 62 0.62 2.25 -9.76
N THR A 63 1.28 2.43 -10.87
CA THR A 63 2.63 1.92 -11.11
C THR A 63 3.51 3.02 -11.70
N THR A 64 4.76 2.72 -11.98
CA THR A 64 5.71 3.67 -12.57
C THR A 64 5.13 4.31 -13.83
N ALA A 65 5.28 5.61 -13.97
CA ALA A 65 4.79 6.44 -15.08
C ALA A 65 3.25 6.53 -15.23
N THR A 66 2.46 5.99 -14.28
CA THR A 66 1.00 6.13 -14.31
C THR A 66 0.61 7.60 -14.14
N PRO A 67 -0.02 8.25 -15.13
CA PRO A 67 -0.53 9.62 -14.98
C PRO A 67 -1.57 9.73 -13.86
N GLU A 68 -1.67 10.88 -13.18
CA GLU A 68 -2.55 11.10 -12.02
C GLU A 68 -3.99 10.61 -12.27
N LYS A 69 -4.56 10.92 -13.42
CA LYS A 69 -5.94 10.55 -13.79
C LYS A 69 -6.22 9.04 -13.86
N PHE A 70 -5.18 8.22 -13.91
CA PHE A 70 -5.30 6.76 -14.00
C PHE A 70 -4.97 6.04 -12.70
N TRP A 71 -4.62 6.77 -11.63
CA TRP A 71 -4.51 6.20 -10.31
C TRP A 71 -5.87 5.70 -9.86
N SER A 72 -5.92 4.50 -9.30
CA SER A 72 -7.16 3.78 -9.02
C SER A 72 -7.32 3.49 -7.53
N LYS A 73 -8.57 3.31 -7.12
CA LYS A 73 -8.92 2.78 -5.79
C LYS A 73 -9.02 1.26 -5.87
N TRP A 74 -8.63 0.59 -4.80
CA TRP A 74 -8.81 -0.85 -4.65
C TRP A 74 -10.07 -1.13 -3.82
N THR A 75 -10.87 -2.09 -4.27
CA THR A 75 -12.02 -2.60 -3.50
C THR A 75 -11.87 -4.11 -3.41
N GLU A 76 -11.74 -4.62 -2.19
CA GLU A 76 -11.66 -6.06 -1.97
C GLU A 76 -13.02 -6.71 -2.26
N GLN A 77 -13.01 -7.91 -2.82
CA GLN A 77 -14.18 -8.69 -3.15
C GLN A 77 -14.28 -9.88 -2.22
N PHE A 78 -15.48 -10.20 -1.77
CA PHE A 78 -15.75 -11.33 -0.88
C PHE A 78 -16.78 -12.26 -1.52
N ALA A 79 -16.63 -13.55 -1.30
CA ALA A 79 -17.58 -14.56 -1.80
C ALA A 79 -18.96 -14.41 -1.13
N ASP A 80 -18.94 -14.12 0.17
CA ASP A 80 -20.13 -13.95 1.01
C ASP A 80 -19.83 -13.06 2.24
N LYS A 81 -20.85 -12.88 3.09
CA LYS A 81 -20.72 -12.09 4.33
C LYS A 81 -19.76 -12.72 5.35
N ASN A 82 -19.70 -14.05 5.42
CA ASN A 82 -18.81 -14.74 6.36
C ASN A 82 -17.34 -14.50 5.99
N ALA A 83 -17.04 -14.52 4.69
CA ALA A 83 -15.71 -14.20 4.16
C ALA A 83 -15.32 -12.76 4.47
N GLU A 84 -16.26 -11.79 4.37
CA GLU A 84 -16.04 -10.40 4.74
C GLU A 84 -15.80 -10.24 6.25
N GLU A 85 -16.59 -10.91 7.10
CA GLU A 85 -16.40 -10.85 8.56
C GLU A 85 -15.06 -11.44 8.98
N LEU A 86 -14.69 -12.60 8.42
CA LEU A 86 -13.38 -13.22 8.67
C LEU A 86 -12.22 -12.30 8.23
N TYR A 87 -12.35 -11.62 7.09
CA TYR A 87 -11.39 -10.64 6.64
C TYR A 87 -11.26 -9.49 7.62
N ARG A 88 -12.37 -8.90 8.08
CA ARG A 88 -12.38 -7.81 9.05
C ARG A 88 -11.70 -8.21 10.37
N TYR A 89 -11.98 -9.44 10.84
CA TYR A 89 -11.33 -9.99 12.02
C TYR A 89 -9.82 -10.10 11.84
N LYS A 90 -9.35 -10.71 10.72
CA LYS A 90 -7.93 -10.85 10.42
C LYS A 90 -7.22 -9.51 10.26
N LEU A 91 -7.87 -8.53 9.64
CA LEU A 91 -7.31 -7.18 9.50
C LEU A 91 -7.14 -6.52 10.88
N ALA A 92 -8.15 -6.61 11.74
CA ALA A 92 -8.07 -6.06 13.10
C ALA A 92 -6.98 -6.76 13.93
N GLU A 93 -6.84 -8.09 13.80
CA GLU A 93 -5.77 -8.86 14.43
C GLU A 93 -4.39 -8.36 13.97
N LYS A 94 -4.18 -8.20 12.66
CA LYS A 94 -2.91 -7.74 12.08
C LYS A 94 -2.55 -6.31 12.50
N VAL A 95 -3.50 -5.40 12.49
CA VAL A 95 -3.30 -4.01 12.96
C VAL A 95 -2.91 -3.96 14.43
N ASN A 96 -3.38 -4.93 15.22
CA ASN A 96 -3.11 -5.02 16.64
C ASN A 96 -1.96 -5.96 17.01
N GLU A 97 -1.40 -6.69 16.04
CA GLU A 97 -0.27 -7.58 16.25
C GLU A 97 1.04 -6.78 16.45
N LYS A 98 1.73 -7.03 17.56
CA LYS A 98 3.12 -6.54 17.83
C LYS A 98 3.39 -5.07 17.51
N ARG A 99 2.49 -4.16 17.88
CA ARG A 99 2.63 -2.72 17.58
C ARG A 99 3.90 -2.09 18.13
N ILE A 100 4.42 -2.62 19.23
CA ILE A 100 5.60 -2.11 19.89
C ILE A 100 6.67 -3.19 19.87
N ASN A 101 7.68 -2.99 19.03
CA ASN A 101 8.86 -3.83 18.99
C ASN A 101 10.01 -3.09 19.65
N ASN A 102 10.75 -3.76 20.54
CA ASN A 102 11.93 -3.17 21.19
C ASN A 102 12.96 -2.61 20.20
N LYS A 103 13.07 -3.18 18.99
CA LYS A 103 13.94 -2.65 17.92
C LYS A 103 13.54 -1.26 17.43
N MET A 104 12.27 -0.88 17.54
CA MET A 104 11.80 0.47 17.15
C MET A 104 12.31 1.54 18.10
N PHE A 105 12.62 1.17 19.34
CA PHE A 105 13.10 2.05 20.39
C PHE A 105 14.55 1.81 20.75
N ALA A 106 15.36 1.24 19.81
CA ALA A 106 16.79 1.24 19.98
C ALA A 106 17.27 2.67 20.28
N GLU A 107 18.38 2.81 20.98
CA GLU A 107 18.95 4.02 21.61
C GLU A 107 18.43 5.38 21.17
N ARG A 108 18.24 5.59 19.85
CA ARG A 108 17.87 6.87 19.24
C ARG A 108 16.44 7.33 19.56
N TYR A 109 15.50 6.42 19.75
CA TYR A 109 14.06 6.75 19.90
C TYR A 109 13.47 6.36 21.24
N ASN A 110 14.31 5.97 22.19
CA ASN A 110 13.84 5.52 23.51
C ASN A 110 13.05 6.61 24.28
N TYR A 111 13.33 7.88 24.00
CA TYR A 111 12.66 9.03 24.66
C TYR A 111 11.16 9.15 24.30
N VAL A 112 10.73 8.63 23.15
CA VAL A 112 9.30 8.65 22.74
C VAL A 112 8.54 7.39 23.13
N ARG A 113 9.22 6.41 23.72
CA ARG A 113 8.64 5.09 24.03
C ARG A 113 7.40 5.19 24.92
N ALA A 114 7.50 5.92 26.01
CA ALA A 114 6.42 6.04 26.99
C ALA A 114 5.15 6.67 26.39
N ASP A 115 5.30 7.67 25.53
CA ASP A 115 4.19 8.34 24.86
C ASP A 115 3.51 7.41 23.83
N ILE A 116 4.32 6.65 23.08
CA ILE A 116 3.81 5.69 22.12
C ILE A 116 3.11 4.53 22.84
N GLU A 117 3.70 3.95 23.88
CA GLU A 117 3.07 2.91 24.68
C GLU A 117 1.75 3.38 25.29
N LYS A 118 1.67 4.62 25.78
CA LYS A 118 0.43 5.22 26.29
C LYS A 118 -0.63 5.37 25.20
N LYS A 119 -0.23 5.84 24.01
CA LYS A 119 -1.12 6.05 22.87
C LYS A 119 -1.74 4.74 22.36
N TYR A 120 -1.00 3.65 22.44
CA TYR A 120 -1.40 2.36 21.90
C TYR A 120 -1.87 1.34 22.94
N LYS A 121 -2.26 1.77 24.13
CA LYS A 121 -2.83 0.87 25.16
C LYS A 121 -4.15 0.22 24.75
N ALA A 122 -5.01 0.98 24.04
CA ALA A 122 -6.29 0.46 23.55
C ALA A 122 -6.14 -0.21 22.16
N PRO A 123 -6.97 -1.20 21.82
CA PRO A 123 -7.02 -1.75 20.47
C PRO A 123 -7.33 -0.66 19.44
N LEU A 124 -6.62 -0.69 18.31
CA LEU A 124 -6.87 0.21 17.18
C LEU A 124 -7.95 -0.37 16.27
N THR A 125 -8.84 0.50 15.82
CA THR A 125 -9.72 0.19 14.70
C THR A 125 -8.94 0.36 13.40
N PRO A 126 -8.95 -0.64 12.50
CA PRO A 126 -8.28 -0.50 11.20
C PRO A 126 -8.78 0.71 10.42
N SER A 127 -7.86 1.48 9.90
CA SER A 127 -8.14 2.60 8.98
C SER A 127 -8.29 2.11 7.54
N VAL A 128 -8.72 3.01 6.64
CA VAL A 128 -8.72 2.74 5.20
C VAL A 128 -7.30 2.44 4.71
N GLN A 129 -6.30 3.17 5.21
CA GLN A 129 -4.90 2.94 4.90
C GLN A 129 -4.44 1.52 5.29
N ASP A 130 -4.81 1.05 6.49
CA ASP A 130 -4.45 -0.30 6.95
C ASP A 130 -5.05 -1.38 6.04
N ALA A 131 -6.32 -1.22 5.66
CA ALA A 131 -6.99 -2.14 4.75
C ALA A 131 -6.29 -2.21 3.38
N TYR A 132 -5.89 -1.07 2.80
CA TYR A 132 -5.19 -1.05 1.52
C TYR A 132 -3.79 -1.67 1.60
N ILE A 133 -3.03 -1.37 2.64
CA ILE A 133 -1.71 -1.96 2.86
C ILE A 133 -1.86 -3.49 3.00
N TYR A 134 -2.81 -3.95 3.80
CA TYR A 134 -3.08 -5.38 3.95
C TYR A 134 -3.48 -6.03 2.63
N ASN A 135 -4.37 -5.39 1.85
CA ASN A 135 -4.89 -5.96 0.61
C ASN A 135 -3.86 -6.01 -0.52
N LEU A 136 -3.04 -4.97 -0.66
CA LEU A 136 -2.15 -4.81 -1.81
C LEU A 136 -0.71 -5.23 -1.52
N CYS A 137 -0.26 -5.13 -0.26
CA CYS A 137 1.14 -5.33 0.10
C CYS A 137 1.43 -6.67 0.78
N ARG A 138 0.41 -7.51 1.05
CA ARG A 138 0.67 -8.89 1.48
C ARG A 138 1.42 -9.65 0.38
N PRO A 139 2.40 -10.49 0.73
CA PRO A 139 3.32 -11.09 -0.25
C PRO A 139 2.61 -11.78 -1.42
N GLU A 140 1.58 -12.57 -1.16
CA GLU A 140 0.84 -13.31 -2.19
C GLU A 140 0.16 -12.37 -3.19
N ARG A 141 -0.46 -11.29 -2.70
CA ARG A 141 -1.15 -10.32 -3.55
C ARG A 141 -0.15 -9.46 -4.34
N LEU A 142 0.89 -8.96 -3.69
CA LEU A 142 1.90 -8.13 -4.33
C LEU A 142 2.60 -8.90 -5.45
N LEU A 143 3.03 -10.14 -5.17
CA LEU A 143 3.66 -11.00 -6.17
C LEU A 143 2.67 -11.40 -7.28
N GLY A 144 1.41 -11.71 -6.93
CA GLY A 144 0.36 -11.98 -7.90
C GLY A 144 0.14 -10.82 -8.86
N LEU A 145 0.05 -9.58 -8.35
CA LEU A 145 -0.06 -8.37 -9.17
C LEU A 145 1.14 -8.19 -10.10
N MET A 146 2.35 -8.46 -9.60
CA MET A 146 3.58 -8.33 -10.40
C MET A 146 3.65 -9.34 -11.54
N TYR A 147 3.36 -10.61 -11.27
CA TYR A 147 3.54 -11.69 -12.24
C TYR A 147 2.35 -11.86 -13.19
N GLY A 148 1.13 -11.73 -12.70
CA GLY A 148 -0.08 -12.05 -13.43
C GLY A 148 -0.87 -10.84 -13.92
N PHE A 149 -0.67 -9.68 -13.29
CA PHE A 149 -1.55 -8.52 -13.47
C PHE A 149 -0.82 -7.21 -13.75
N THR A 150 0.45 -7.31 -14.13
CA THR A 150 1.25 -6.20 -14.65
C THR A 150 1.61 -6.51 -16.10
N LEU A 151 1.40 -5.55 -16.98
CA LEU A 151 1.74 -5.67 -18.40
C LEU A 151 2.45 -4.41 -18.88
N TYR A 152 3.11 -4.53 -20.02
CA TYR A 152 3.71 -3.42 -20.74
C TYR A 152 2.96 -3.23 -22.06
N ASP A 153 2.46 -2.02 -22.29
CA ASP A 153 1.76 -1.63 -23.48
C ASP A 153 2.48 -0.41 -24.07
N ASP A 154 3.10 -0.58 -25.22
CA ASP A 154 3.97 0.42 -25.85
C ASP A 154 5.05 0.97 -24.90
N GLY A 155 5.71 0.07 -24.17
CA GLY A 155 6.74 0.41 -23.16
C GLY A 155 6.21 1.03 -21.86
N ILE A 156 4.91 1.27 -21.75
CA ILE A 156 4.28 1.83 -20.56
C ILE A 156 3.83 0.68 -19.65
N LYS A 157 4.34 0.69 -18.42
CA LYS A 157 3.90 -0.26 -17.38
C LYS A 157 2.47 0.05 -16.93
N LYS A 158 1.64 -0.97 -16.89
CA LYS A 158 0.25 -0.91 -16.41
C LYS A 158 0.00 -2.00 -15.39
N VAL A 159 -0.74 -1.68 -14.33
CA VAL A 159 -1.20 -2.63 -13.32
C VAL A 159 -2.71 -2.75 -13.39
N ALA A 160 -3.23 -3.96 -13.21
CA ALA A 160 -4.66 -4.23 -13.26
C ALA A 160 -5.44 -3.43 -12.21
N ARG A 161 -6.64 -3.00 -12.57
CA ARG A 161 -7.64 -2.53 -11.63
C ARG A 161 -8.26 -3.71 -10.89
N TYR A 162 -8.84 -3.49 -9.71
CA TYR A 162 -9.43 -4.55 -8.90
C TYR A 162 -10.48 -5.37 -9.66
N GLN A 163 -11.30 -4.72 -10.51
CA GLN A 163 -12.30 -5.43 -11.31
C GLN A 163 -11.67 -6.43 -12.27
N GLN A 164 -10.57 -6.04 -12.92
CA GLN A 164 -9.82 -6.91 -13.83
C GLN A 164 -9.17 -8.05 -13.05
N PHE A 165 -8.55 -7.74 -11.92
CA PHE A 165 -7.93 -8.73 -11.04
C PHE A 165 -8.94 -9.83 -10.65
N PHE A 166 -10.04 -9.47 -10.02
CA PHE A 166 -11.03 -10.45 -9.55
C PHE A 166 -11.79 -11.13 -10.68
N ALA A 167 -11.98 -10.49 -11.84
CA ALA A 167 -12.59 -11.14 -12.99
C ALA A 167 -11.71 -12.28 -13.52
N VAL A 168 -10.41 -12.04 -13.65
CA VAL A 168 -9.45 -13.06 -14.10
C VAL A 168 -9.34 -14.20 -13.07
N GLU A 169 -9.22 -13.89 -11.77
CA GLU A 169 -9.18 -14.91 -10.71
C GLU A 169 -10.40 -15.84 -10.80
N LYS A 170 -11.61 -15.28 -10.91
CA LYS A 170 -12.84 -16.10 -11.07
C LYS A 170 -12.86 -16.97 -12.31
N VAL A 171 -12.19 -16.58 -13.37
CA VAL A 171 -12.06 -17.42 -14.59
C VAL A 171 -11.07 -18.54 -14.36
N MET A 172 -9.96 -18.27 -13.66
CA MET A 172 -8.92 -19.27 -13.38
C MET A 172 -9.32 -20.31 -12.32
N GLU A 173 -10.31 -20.02 -11.46
CA GLU A 173 -10.85 -20.94 -10.46
C GLU A 173 -11.83 -21.98 -11.05
N ARG A 174 -12.21 -21.88 -12.33
CA ARG A 174 -13.11 -22.81 -13.06
C ARG A 174 -12.33 -23.92 -13.75
#